data_fb2d3169ae55eb53f88e1d1b830f99a9
#
_entry.id   fb2d3169ae55eb53f88e1d1b830f99a9
#
_cell.length_a   1.000
_cell.length_b   1.000
_cell.length_c   1.000
_cell.angle_alpha   90.00
_cell.angle_beta   90.00
_cell.angle_gamma   90.00
#
_symmetry.space_group_name_H-M   'P 1'
#
loop_
_entity.id
_entity.type
_entity.pdbx_description
1 polymer ?
#
loop_
_entity_poly.entity_id
_entity_poly.type
_entity_poly.pdbx_seq_one_letter_code
_entity_poly.pdbx_strand_id
1 'polypeptide(L)'
;MKKINKIKIVITGGSGLLGNYFYKKYKSTFSILKYPYRIEKFNKFKQWISNRQIDCFIHFAAITKNESKKYRNSLNLINVKSPIAIMKLLNKRKFFKLNYFLFISSSHVYGFSKTEIKETKKRNPQNVYGKSKKKVEDFIFKNRKKFNFKIGIARIFNSTGPQQKKGNFVPDMIAKMKKVKKIVNINQFRDFIHIDDVTKSIKILIEKKIEKPVNLSSGKK
;
A
#
# COMPACT_ATOMS: atom_id res chain seq x y z
N MET A 1 13.88 -24.58 23.88
CA MET A 1 13.81 -23.34 23.05
C MET A 1 12.38 -22.81 23.05
N LYS A 2 12.11 -21.59 23.56
CA LYS A 2 10.78 -20.96 23.49
C LYS A 2 10.42 -20.72 22.02
N LYS A 3 9.35 -21.34 21.52
CA LYS A 3 8.79 -21.05 20.20
C LYS A 3 8.44 -19.55 20.14
N ILE A 4 9.25 -18.74 19.46
CA ILE A 4 8.93 -17.33 19.22
C ILE A 4 7.68 -17.32 18.33
N ASN A 5 6.54 -16.93 18.90
CA ASN A 5 5.30 -16.81 18.14
C ASN A 5 5.45 -15.73 17.07
N LYS A 6 5.52 -16.12 15.80
CA LYS A 6 5.58 -15.20 14.67
C LYS A 6 4.32 -14.34 14.61
N ILE A 7 4.49 -13.04 14.34
CA ILE A 7 3.37 -12.12 14.06
C ILE A 7 2.54 -12.69 12.90
N LYS A 8 1.24 -12.88 13.14
CA LYS A 8 0.28 -13.37 12.14
C LYS A 8 -0.23 -12.20 11.31
N ILE A 9 0.13 -12.17 10.03
CA ILE A 9 -0.20 -11.07 9.11
C ILE A 9 -1.16 -11.57 8.04
N VAL A 10 -2.24 -10.83 7.82
CA VAL A 10 -3.08 -11.01 6.63
C VAL A 10 -2.79 -9.89 5.64
N ILE A 11 -2.64 -10.24 4.36
CA ILE A 11 -2.45 -9.27 3.29
C ILE A 11 -3.52 -9.41 2.21
N THR A 12 -4.02 -8.28 1.70
CA THR A 12 -4.75 -8.21 0.43
C THR A 12 -3.81 -7.73 -0.68
N GLY A 13 -4.10 -8.04 -1.93
CA GLY A 13 -3.22 -7.67 -3.04
C GLY A 13 -1.90 -8.44 -3.06
N GLY A 14 -1.87 -9.65 -2.47
CA GLY A 14 -0.69 -10.51 -2.40
C GLY A 14 -0.23 -11.07 -3.75
N SER A 15 -0.99 -10.92 -4.84
CA SER A 15 -0.59 -11.22 -6.22
C SER A 15 0.04 -10.02 -6.95
N GLY A 16 -0.15 -8.79 -6.43
CA GLY A 16 0.46 -7.58 -6.97
C GLY A 16 1.97 -7.53 -6.71
N LEU A 17 2.67 -6.64 -7.42
CA LEU A 17 4.13 -6.52 -7.34
C LEU A 17 4.62 -6.39 -5.89
N LEU A 18 4.14 -5.39 -5.17
CA LEU A 18 4.61 -5.08 -3.81
C LEU A 18 4.18 -6.14 -2.79
N GLY A 19 2.91 -6.56 -2.83
CA GLY A 19 2.39 -7.58 -1.89
C GLY A 19 3.05 -8.93 -2.07
N ASN A 20 3.33 -9.34 -3.32
CA ASN A 20 4.04 -10.58 -3.61
C ASN A 20 5.51 -10.51 -3.22
N TYR A 21 6.18 -9.37 -3.45
CA TYR A 21 7.56 -9.15 -3.04
C TYR A 21 7.70 -9.20 -1.52
N PHE A 22 6.84 -8.50 -0.79
CA PHE A 22 6.78 -8.54 0.67
C PHE A 22 6.55 -9.97 1.19
N TYR A 23 5.60 -10.70 0.63
CA TYR A 23 5.33 -12.08 0.99
C TYR A 23 6.57 -12.97 0.81
N LYS A 24 7.17 -12.96 -0.40
CA LYS A 24 8.35 -13.80 -0.69
C LYS A 24 9.50 -13.51 0.26
N LYS A 25 9.74 -12.24 0.58
CA LYS A 25 10.85 -11.80 1.43
C LYS A 25 10.64 -12.15 2.90
N TYR A 26 9.42 -12.05 3.42
CA TYR A 26 9.17 -12.13 4.86
C TYR A 26 8.32 -13.34 5.31
N LYS A 27 8.00 -14.31 4.44
CA LYS A 27 7.26 -15.52 4.79
C LYS A 27 7.96 -16.41 5.84
N SER A 28 9.28 -16.29 5.98
CA SER A 28 10.06 -16.96 7.03
C SER A 28 10.05 -16.20 8.37
N THR A 29 9.99 -14.85 8.31
CA THR A 29 9.99 -13.97 9.48
C THR A 29 8.62 -13.88 10.14
N PHE A 30 7.56 -13.75 9.33
CA PHE A 30 6.17 -13.62 9.76
C PHE A 30 5.32 -14.79 9.29
N SER A 31 4.22 -15.06 9.99
CA SER A 31 3.18 -15.97 9.51
C SER A 31 2.23 -15.20 8.59
N ILE A 32 2.47 -15.21 7.27
CA ILE A 32 1.74 -14.37 6.32
C ILE A 32 0.69 -15.19 5.56
N LEU A 33 -0.57 -14.76 5.66
CA LEU A 33 -1.69 -15.28 4.87
C LEU A 33 -2.08 -14.28 3.80
N LYS A 34 -2.11 -14.72 2.54
CA LYS A 34 -2.59 -13.93 1.41
C LYS A 34 -4.09 -14.18 1.22
N TYR A 35 -4.91 -13.13 1.20
CA TYR A 35 -6.29 -13.26 0.74
C TYR A 35 -6.29 -13.65 -0.76
N PRO A 36 -6.88 -14.81 -1.13
CA PRO A 36 -6.67 -15.39 -2.45
C PRO A 36 -7.57 -14.81 -3.54
N TYR A 37 -8.63 -14.09 -3.16
CA TYR A 37 -9.62 -13.60 -4.11
C TYR A 37 -9.48 -12.09 -4.36
N ARG A 38 -10.20 -11.61 -5.37
CA ARG A 38 -10.34 -10.18 -5.62
C ARG A 38 -11.18 -9.52 -4.52
N ILE A 39 -10.75 -8.33 -4.09
CA ILE A 39 -11.32 -7.66 -2.91
C ILE A 39 -12.74 -7.10 -3.15
N GLU A 40 -13.16 -6.97 -4.40
CA GLU A 40 -14.54 -6.60 -4.76
C GLU A 40 -15.56 -7.62 -4.25
N LYS A 41 -15.17 -8.87 -4.10
CA LYS A 41 -16.02 -9.94 -3.55
C LYS A 41 -16.03 -9.89 -2.02
N PHE A 42 -16.53 -8.79 -1.45
CA PHE A 42 -16.44 -8.51 -0.01
C PHE A 42 -17.09 -9.58 0.87
N ASN A 43 -18.20 -10.20 0.44
CA ASN A 43 -18.81 -11.30 1.19
C ASN A 43 -17.88 -12.52 1.30
N LYS A 44 -17.13 -12.84 0.23
CA LYS A 44 -16.08 -13.89 0.30
C LYS A 44 -14.97 -13.51 1.27
N PHE A 45 -14.58 -12.22 1.30
CA PHE A 45 -13.60 -11.75 2.28
C PHE A 45 -14.12 -11.92 3.71
N LYS A 46 -15.38 -11.52 3.97
CA LYS A 46 -16.02 -11.65 5.28
C LYS A 46 -16.04 -13.10 5.79
N GLN A 47 -16.41 -14.05 4.93
CA GLN A 47 -16.40 -15.49 5.23
C GLN A 47 -14.98 -15.99 5.46
N TRP A 48 -14.06 -15.65 4.55
CA TRP A 48 -12.67 -16.11 4.61
C TRP A 48 -11.94 -15.64 5.87
N ILE A 49 -12.17 -14.40 6.32
CA ILE A 49 -11.52 -13.83 7.51
C ILE A 49 -12.17 -14.29 8.82
N SER A 50 -13.38 -14.87 8.79
CA SER A 50 -14.22 -15.04 9.97
C SER A 50 -13.59 -15.82 11.13
N ASN A 51 -12.86 -16.86 10.84
CA ASN A 51 -12.30 -17.77 11.87
C ASN A 51 -10.79 -17.62 12.02
N ARG A 52 -10.21 -16.49 11.59
CA ARG A 52 -8.77 -16.27 11.63
C ARG A 52 -8.37 -15.30 12.72
N GLN A 53 -7.44 -15.70 13.56
CA GLN A 53 -6.77 -14.79 14.48
C GLN A 53 -5.59 -14.15 13.77
N ILE A 54 -5.52 -12.83 13.77
CA ILE A 54 -4.50 -12.04 13.10
C ILE A 54 -4.00 -10.93 14.02
N ASP A 55 -2.70 -10.67 13.99
CA ASP A 55 -2.08 -9.60 14.76
C ASP A 55 -1.96 -8.31 13.93
N CYS A 56 -1.76 -8.47 12.61
CA CYS A 56 -1.56 -7.35 11.69
C CYS A 56 -2.32 -7.58 10.37
N PHE A 57 -2.85 -6.51 9.81
CA PHE A 57 -3.48 -6.51 8.50
C PHE A 57 -2.82 -5.48 7.58
N ILE A 58 -2.40 -5.87 6.37
CA ILE A 58 -1.81 -4.96 5.39
C ILE A 58 -2.68 -4.92 4.14
N HIS A 59 -3.11 -3.74 3.76
CA HIS A 59 -3.93 -3.55 2.58
C HIS A 59 -3.09 -3.08 1.39
N PHE A 60 -2.55 -4.04 0.60
CA PHE A 60 -1.84 -3.76 -0.65
C PHE A 60 -2.77 -3.65 -1.87
N ALA A 61 -3.97 -4.22 -1.80
CA ALA A 61 -4.89 -4.24 -2.95
C ALA A 61 -5.27 -2.82 -3.38
N ALA A 62 -5.01 -2.51 -4.63
CA ALA A 62 -5.41 -1.25 -5.25
C ALA A 62 -5.38 -1.38 -6.78
N ILE A 63 -6.24 -0.62 -7.45
CA ILE A 63 -6.06 -0.24 -8.85
C ILE A 63 -5.06 0.92 -8.85
N THR A 64 -3.93 0.75 -9.53
CA THR A 64 -2.85 1.75 -9.59
C THR A 64 -3.18 2.89 -10.54
N LYS A 65 -2.35 3.96 -10.54
CA LYS A 65 -2.51 5.09 -11.47
C LYS A 65 -2.55 4.62 -12.93
N ASN A 66 -1.67 3.71 -13.30
CA ASN A 66 -1.55 3.22 -14.69
C ASN A 66 -2.79 2.42 -15.13
N GLU A 67 -3.47 1.76 -14.19
CA GLU A 67 -4.66 0.94 -14.42
C GLU A 67 -5.96 1.73 -14.27
N SER A 68 -5.91 2.94 -13.70
CA SER A 68 -7.09 3.72 -13.30
C SER A 68 -8.03 4.08 -14.45
N LYS A 69 -7.51 4.23 -15.69
CA LYS A 69 -8.33 4.44 -16.89
C LYS A 69 -9.11 3.17 -17.24
N LYS A 70 -8.42 2.02 -17.28
CA LYS A 70 -9.00 0.71 -17.64
C LYS A 70 -10.09 0.25 -16.66
N TYR A 71 -9.88 0.50 -15.36
CA TYR A 71 -10.77 0.02 -14.29
C TYR A 71 -11.52 1.14 -13.59
N ARG A 72 -11.89 2.20 -14.32
CA ARG A 72 -12.52 3.41 -13.76
C ARG A 72 -13.75 3.11 -12.92
N ASN A 73 -14.62 2.23 -13.38
CA ASN A 73 -15.86 1.84 -12.69
C ASN A 73 -15.60 1.10 -11.37
N SER A 74 -14.55 0.29 -11.31
CA SER A 74 -14.19 -0.50 -10.12
C SER A 74 -13.27 0.26 -9.16
N LEU A 75 -12.68 1.38 -9.57
CA LEU A 75 -11.66 2.09 -8.79
C LEU A 75 -12.19 2.53 -7.42
N ASN A 76 -13.38 3.12 -7.38
CA ASN A 76 -13.97 3.58 -6.12
C ASN A 76 -14.29 2.41 -5.19
N LEU A 77 -14.79 1.30 -5.73
CA LEU A 77 -15.09 0.11 -4.95
C LEU A 77 -13.81 -0.47 -4.34
N ILE A 78 -12.76 -0.67 -5.16
CA ILE A 78 -11.52 -1.32 -4.73
C ILE A 78 -10.68 -0.40 -3.86
N ASN A 79 -10.47 0.85 -4.29
CA ASN A 79 -9.50 1.74 -3.63
C ASN A 79 -10.09 2.49 -2.42
N VAL A 80 -11.42 2.63 -2.33
CA VAL A 80 -12.06 3.42 -1.27
C VAL A 80 -13.00 2.58 -0.43
N LYS A 81 -14.04 2.00 -1.03
CA LYS A 81 -15.07 1.29 -0.26
C LYS A 81 -14.52 0.04 0.43
N SER A 82 -13.71 -0.76 -0.27
CA SER A 82 -13.16 -2.01 0.28
C SER A 82 -12.26 -1.81 1.50
N PRO A 83 -11.20 -0.97 1.49
CA PRO A 83 -10.38 -0.78 2.68
C PRO A 83 -11.18 -0.23 3.87
N ILE A 84 -12.12 0.68 3.64
CA ILE A 84 -13.00 1.21 4.70
C ILE A 84 -13.89 0.11 5.27
N ALA A 85 -14.52 -0.71 4.42
CA ALA A 85 -15.36 -1.82 4.84
C ALA A 85 -14.57 -2.88 5.62
N ILE A 86 -13.33 -3.17 5.20
CA ILE A 86 -12.43 -4.08 5.93
C ILE A 86 -12.11 -3.53 7.31
N MET A 87 -11.69 -2.27 7.44
CA MET A 87 -11.42 -1.66 8.74
C MET A 87 -12.63 -1.73 9.66
N LYS A 88 -13.82 -1.37 9.16
CA LYS A 88 -15.07 -1.46 9.93
C LYS A 88 -15.41 -2.90 10.35
N LEU A 89 -15.22 -3.88 9.46
CA LEU A 89 -15.45 -5.29 9.75
C LEU A 89 -14.52 -5.80 10.85
N LEU A 90 -13.23 -5.52 10.72
CA LEU A 90 -12.20 -5.95 11.68
C LEU A 90 -12.42 -5.31 13.06
N ASN A 91 -12.94 -4.08 13.12
CA ASN A 91 -13.25 -3.39 14.37
C ASN A 91 -14.45 -3.98 15.12
N LYS A 92 -15.45 -4.52 14.40
CA LYS A 92 -16.67 -5.10 15.01
C LYS A 92 -16.45 -6.44 15.70
N ARG A 93 -15.33 -7.12 15.43
CA ARG A 93 -15.13 -8.50 15.89
C ARG A 93 -14.32 -8.58 17.18
N LYS A 94 -14.96 -8.95 18.28
CA LYS A 94 -14.35 -9.19 19.59
C LYS A 94 -13.28 -10.32 19.58
N PHE A 95 -13.25 -11.16 18.54
CA PHE A 95 -12.40 -12.36 18.46
C PHE A 95 -11.04 -12.12 17.78
N PHE A 96 -10.80 -10.95 17.20
CA PHE A 96 -9.54 -10.64 16.55
C PHE A 96 -8.60 -9.95 17.52
N LYS A 97 -7.43 -10.52 17.70
CA LYS A 97 -6.30 -9.84 18.37
C LYS A 97 -5.59 -8.86 17.42
N LEU A 98 -6.33 -8.24 16.48
CA LEU A 98 -5.73 -7.27 15.57
C LEU A 98 -5.16 -6.10 16.37
N ASN A 99 -3.86 -5.91 16.27
CA ASN A 99 -3.16 -4.82 16.95
C ASN A 99 -2.81 -3.68 15.99
N TYR A 100 -2.65 -4.01 14.70
CA TYR A 100 -2.18 -3.05 13.71
C TYR A 100 -2.79 -3.25 12.32
N PHE A 101 -3.26 -2.17 11.72
CA PHE A 101 -3.71 -2.11 10.34
C PHE A 101 -2.80 -1.17 9.56
N LEU A 102 -2.14 -1.63 8.51
CA LEU A 102 -1.31 -0.80 7.63
C LEU A 102 -2.00 -0.54 6.30
N PHE A 103 -2.35 0.71 6.05
CA PHE A 103 -2.87 1.16 4.77
C PHE A 103 -1.73 1.60 3.85
N ILE A 104 -1.61 0.94 2.69
CA ILE A 104 -0.65 1.32 1.67
C ILE A 104 -1.25 2.45 0.83
N SER A 105 -0.77 3.65 1.09
CA SER A 105 -1.09 4.88 0.38
C SER A 105 -0.03 5.20 -0.68
N SER A 106 0.03 6.43 -1.16
CA SER A 106 0.94 6.84 -2.23
C SER A 106 1.30 8.32 -2.12
N SER A 107 2.48 8.71 -2.61
CA SER A 107 2.87 10.11 -2.80
C SER A 107 1.90 10.91 -3.69
N HIS A 108 1.12 10.23 -4.53
CA HIS A 108 0.08 10.88 -5.35
C HIS A 108 -0.99 11.63 -4.54
N VAL A 109 -1.08 11.43 -3.22
CA VAL A 109 -1.97 12.23 -2.35
C VAL A 109 -1.54 13.68 -2.24
N TYR A 110 -0.24 13.98 -2.43
CA TYR A 110 0.29 15.35 -2.33
C TYR A 110 0.07 16.18 -3.61
N GLY A 111 -0.02 15.52 -4.77
CA GLY A 111 0.02 16.18 -6.07
C GLY A 111 1.44 16.56 -6.50
N PHE A 112 1.53 17.56 -7.36
CA PHE A 112 2.81 18.08 -7.85
C PHE A 112 3.52 18.94 -6.79
N SER A 113 4.85 18.84 -6.73
CA SER A 113 5.67 19.68 -5.86
C SER A 113 7.01 19.98 -6.52
N LYS A 114 7.44 21.23 -6.44
CA LYS A 114 8.80 21.65 -6.83
C LYS A 114 9.81 21.50 -5.69
N THR A 115 9.33 21.31 -4.47
CA THR A 115 10.16 21.20 -3.25
C THR A 115 10.01 19.83 -2.61
N GLU A 116 10.88 19.52 -1.67
CA GLU A 116 10.80 18.33 -0.83
C GLU A 116 9.42 18.18 -0.20
N ILE A 117 8.97 16.93 -0.10
CA ILE A 117 7.65 16.60 0.42
C ILE A 117 7.77 15.95 1.80
N LYS A 118 7.44 16.72 2.84
CA LYS A 118 7.29 16.21 4.20
C LYS A 118 5.87 15.67 4.44
N GLU A 119 5.68 14.80 5.42
CA GLU A 119 4.39 14.19 5.75
C GLU A 119 3.32 15.21 6.15
N THR A 120 3.73 16.37 6.64
CA THR A 120 2.87 17.51 7.02
C THR A 120 2.35 18.31 5.83
N LYS A 121 2.92 18.10 4.62
CA LYS A 121 2.49 18.83 3.43
C LYS A 121 1.01 18.59 3.14
N LYS A 122 0.29 19.66 2.78
CA LYS A 122 -1.12 19.61 2.36
C LYS A 122 -1.34 18.62 1.22
N ARG A 123 -2.30 17.74 1.37
CA ARG A 123 -2.66 16.73 0.36
C ARG A 123 -3.57 17.35 -0.71
N ASN A 124 -3.07 17.45 -1.93
CA ASN A 124 -3.79 18.02 -3.09
C ASN A 124 -3.62 17.14 -4.34
N PRO A 125 -4.25 15.94 -4.37
CA PRO A 125 -4.06 14.97 -5.44
C PRO A 125 -4.60 15.45 -6.78
N GLN A 126 -3.79 15.31 -7.85
CA GLN A 126 -4.11 15.78 -9.22
C GLN A 126 -4.72 14.67 -10.11
N ASN A 127 -4.82 13.44 -9.65
CA ASN A 127 -5.37 12.34 -10.43
C ASN A 127 -6.34 11.49 -9.60
N VAL A 128 -7.18 10.71 -10.28
CA VAL A 128 -8.24 9.90 -9.66
C VAL A 128 -7.67 8.86 -8.67
N TYR A 129 -6.48 8.31 -8.93
CA TYR A 129 -5.81 7.38 -8.02
C TYR A 129 -5.41 8.08 -6.71
N GLY A 130 -4.70 9.21 -6.79
CA GLY A 130 -4.34 9.99 -5.61
C GLY A 130 -5.56 10.47 -4.82
N LYS A 131 -6.63 10.91 -5.53
CA LYS A 131 -7.92 11.27 -4.90
C LYS A 131 -8.52 10.09 -4.14
N SER A 132 -8.46 8.87 -4.69
CA SER A 132 -8.96 7.66 -4.03
C SER A 132 -8.18 7.32 -2.75
N LYS A 133 -6.84 7.43 -2.80
CA LYS A 133 -5.99 7.20 -1.62
C LYS A 133 -6.24 8.26 -0.54
N LYS A 134 -6.33 9.55 -0.92
CA LYS A 134 -6.66 10.63 0.01
C LYS A 134 -7.99 10.41 0.72
N LYS A 135 -9.04 9.97 0.01
CA LYS A 135 -10.36 9.67 0.64
C LYS A 135 -10.25 8.66 1.78
N VAL A 136 -9.43 7.61 1.62
CA VAL A 136 -9.23 6.62 2.70
C VAL A 136 -8.40 7.19 3.83
N GLU A 137 -7.36 7.99 3.54
CA GLU A 137 -6.60 8.70 4.58
C GLU A 137 -7.50 9.64 5.38
N ASP A 138 -8.38 10.41 4.71
CA ASP A 138 -9.33 11.31 5.38
C ASP A 138 -10.27 10.53 6.31
N PHE A 139 -10.77 9.37 5.85
CA PHE A 139 -11.56 8.47 6.69
C PHE A 139 -10.76 7.97 7.90
N ILE A 140 -9.51 7.56 7.73
CA ILE A 140 -8.64 7.11 8.82
C ILE A 140 -8.43 8.25 9.82
N PHE A 141 -8.06 9.45 9.38
CA PHE A 141 -7.82 10.59 10.28
C PHE A 141 -9.06 10.95 11.10
N LYS A 142 -10.24 10.95 10.46
CA LYS A 142 -11.51 11.26 11.13
C LYS A 142 -11.93 10.19 12.15
N ASN A 143 -11.57 8.93 11.92
CA ASN A 143 -12.14 7.81 12.67
C ASN A 143 -11.14 6.98 13.48
N ARG A 144 -9.82 7.26 13.42
CA ARG A 144 -8.79 6.40 14.03
C ARG A 144 -9.01 6.09 15.51
N LYS A 145 -9.51 7.07 16.28
CA LYS A 145 -9.83 6.91 17.71
C LYS A 145 -11.00 5.95 17.99
N LYS A 146 -11.80 5.60 16.98
CA LYS A 146 -12.94 4.68 17.08
C LYS A 146 -12.58 3.22 16.82
N PHE A 147 -11.31 2.96 16.46
CA PHE A 147 -10.83 1.62 16.17
C PHE A 147 -10.08 1.03 17.37
N ASN A 148 -10.30 -0.27 17.62
CA ASN A 148 -9.65 -1.03 18.70
C ASN A 148 -8.22 -1.46 18.34
N PHE A 149 -7.69 -1.00 17.21
CA PHE A 149 -6.34 -1.28 16.74
C PHE A 149 -5.69 -0.03 16.18
N LYS A 150 -4.37 0.00 16.20
CA LYS A 150 -3.58 1.10 15.63
C LYS A 150 -3.62 1.07 14.10
N ILE A 151 -3.64 2.25 13.46
CA ILE A 151 -3.68 2.36 12.00
C ILE A 151 -2.50 3.20 11.51
N GLY A 152 -1.61 2.56 10.75
CA GLY A 152 -0.52 3.20 10.03
C GLY A 152 -0.86 3.51 8.58
N ILE A 153 -0.18 4.51 8.02
CA ILE A 153 -0.31 4.94 6.62
C ILE A 153 1.09 4.99 6.01
N ALA A 154 1.35 4.17 4.99
CA ALA A 154 2.59 4.19 4.23
C ALA A 154 2.36 4.89 2.88
N ARG A 155 2.89 6.10 2.69
CA ARG A 155 2.83 6.86 1.43
C ARG A 155 4.05 6.50 0.56
N ILE A 156 3.86 5.54 -0.34
CA ILE A 156 4.94 5.07 -1.19
C ILE A 156 5.16 6.03 -2.36
N PHE A 157 6.42 6.40 -2.58
CA PHE A 157 6.85 7.20 -3.73
C PHE A 157 7.05 6.30 -4.96
N ASN A 158 7.85 6.70 -5.95
CA ASN A 158 8.00 5.91 -7.16
C ASN A 158 8.85 4.66 -6.87
N SER A 159 8.21 3.57 -6.49
CA SER A 159 8.94 2.31 -6.26
C SER A 159 9.38 1.70 -7.58
N THR A 160 10.61 1.16 -7.58
CA THR A 160 11.19 0.42 -8.69
C THR A 160 11.86 -0.85 -8.20
N GLY A 161 12.03 -1.83 -9.08
CA GLY A 161 12.70 -3.08 -8.72
C GLY A 161 12.39 -4.22 -9.68
N PRO A 162 12.94 -5.43 -9.42
CA PRO A 162 12.75 -6.59 -10.26
C PRO A 162 11.25 -6.94 -10.39
N GLN A 163 10.89 -7.56 -11.53
CA GLN A 163 9.52 -7.97 -11.87
C GLN A 163 8.54 -6.80 -12.14
N GLN A 164 9.01 -5.57 -12.20
CA GLN A 164 8.17 -4.44 -12.60
C GLN A 164 7.86 -4.55 -14.10
N LYS A 165 6.56 -4.53 -14.45
CA LYS A 165 6.09 -4.72 -15.83
C LYS A 165 6.19 -3.42 -16.64
N LYS A 166 6.16 -3.55 -17.97
CA LYS A 166 5.92 -2.43 -18.91
C LYS A 166 4.69 -1.62 -18.47
N GLY A 167 4.66 -0.34 -18.79
CA GLY A 167 3.66 0.62 -18.30
C GLY A 167 4.10 1.33 -17.01
N ASN A 168 5.26 0.99 -16.46
CA ASN A 168 5.90 1.71 -15.37
C ASN A 168 7.12 2.48 -15.89
N PHE A 169 7.44 3.60 -15.24
CA PHE A 169 8.43 4.54 -15.74
C PHE A 169 9.80 3.90 -16.04
N VAL A 170 10.39 3.17 -15.09
CA VAL A 170 11.73 2.61 -15.25
C VAL A 170 11.79 1.54 -16.34
N PRO A 171 10.92 0.51 -16.38
CA PRO A 171 10.91 -0.45 -17.49
C PRO A 171 10.64 0.19 -18.86
N ASP A 172 9.78 1.20 -18.92
CA ASP A 172 9.46 1.90 -20.18
C ASP A 172 10.64 2.74 -20.65
N MET A 173 11.38 3.39 -19.73
CA MET A 173 12.60 4.13 -20.06
C MET A 173 13.70 3.21 -20.57
N ILE A 174 13.95 2.09 -19.90
CA ILE A 174 14.93 1.08 -20.37
C ILE A 174 14.57 0.58 -21.77
N ALA A 175 13.29 0.30 -22.02
CA ALA A 175 12.84 -0.14 -23.34
C ALA A 175 13.00 0.95 -24.41
N LYS A 176 12.79 2.22 -24.07
CA LYS A 176 13.02 3.36 -24.98
C LYS A 176 14.51 3.57 -25.27
N MET A 177 15.36 3.52 -24.25
CA MET A 177 16.82 3.70 -24.42
C MET A 177 17.43 2.64 -25.38
N LYS A 178 16.87 1.43 -25.41
CA LYS A 178 17.29 0.38 -26.36
C LYS A 178 16.92 0.68 -27.82
N LYS A 179 15.91 1.55 -28.06
CA LYS A 179 15.35 1.82 -29.40
C LYS A 179 15.68 3.21 -29.95
N VAL A 180 15.92 4.18 -29.09
CA VAL A 180 16.03 5.60 -29.43
C VAL A 180 17.29 6.21 -28.85
N LYS A 181 18.13 6.84 -29.70
CA LYS A 181 19.37 7.51 -29.26
C LYS A 181 19.14 8.80 -28.45
N LYS A 182 17.94 9.39 -28.46
CA LYS A 182 17.61 10.66 -27.79
C LYS A 182 16.39 10.52 -26.91
N ILE A 183 16.49 10.87 -25.63
CA ILE A 183 15.37 10.95 -24.71
C ILE A 183 14.97 12.41 -24.57
N VAL A 184 13.68 12.71 -24.78
CA VAL A 184 13.10 14.04 -24.60
C VAL A 184 12.30 14.12 -23.31
N ASN A 185 12.06 15.36 -22.80
CA ASN A 185 11.30 15.61 -21.56
C ASN A 185 11.91 15.01 -20.29
N ILE A 186 13.21 15.13 -20.11
CA ILE A 186 13.96 14.65 -18.93
C ILE A 186 13.87 15.59 -17.72
N ASN A 187 13.29 16.78 -17.85
CA ASN A 187 13.21 17.78 -16.77
C ASN A 187 12.12 17.44 -15.71
N GLN A 188 11.99 16.17 -15.33
CA GLN A 188 11.06 15.73 -14.32
C GLN A 188 11.83 15.10 -13.15
N PHE A 189 11.80 15.76 -12.01
CA PHE A 189 12.34 15.19 -10.79
C PHE A 189 11.39 14.14 -10.20
N ARG A 190 11.90 12.97 -9.88
CA ARG A 190 11.15 11.90 -9.23
C ARG A 190 12.04 11.21 -8.22
N ASP A 191 11.57 11.13 -6.99
CA ASP A 191 12.20 10.28 -5.98
C ASP A 191 11.86 8.81 -6.28
N PHE A 192 12.88 8.01 -6.57
CA PHE A 192 12.76 6.56 -6.77
C PHE A 192 13.28 5.82 -5.55
N ILE A 193 12.47 4.89 -5.05
CA ILE A 193 12.87 4.00 -3.96
C ILE A 193 12.85 2.56 -4.45
N HIS A 194 13.87 1.78 -4.09
CA HIS A 194 13.91 0.37 -4.44
C HIS A 194 12.84 -0.41 -3.66
N ILE A 195 12.18 -1.39 -4.30
CA ILE A 195 11.11 -2.18 -3.69
C ILE A 195 11.58 -2.92 -2.43
N ASP A 196 12.86 -3.26 -2.37
CA ASP A 196 13.48 -3.87 -1.20
C ASP A 196 13.44 -2.95 0.02
N ASP A 197 13.75 -1.67 -0.17
CA ASP A 197 13.72 -0.66 0.90
C ASP A 197 12.29 -0.30 1.29
N VAL A 198 11.35 -0.27 0.33
CA VAL A 198 9.92 -0.16 0.64
C VAL A 198 9.48 -1.29 1.57
N THR A 199 9.85 -2.54 1.27
CA THR A 199 9.42 -3.68 2.07
C THR A 199 10.13 -3.76 3.43
N LYS A 200 11.40 -3.33 3.52
CA LYS A 200 12.10 -3.13 4.81
C LYS A 200 11.39 -2.09 5.67
N SER A 201 11.03 -0.96 5.08
CA SER A 201 10.28 0.10 5.79
C SER A 201 8.91 -0.41 6.27
N ILE A 202 8.18 -1.16 5.44
CA ILE A 202 6.91 -1.79 5.84
C ILE A 202 7.12 -2.73 7.04
N LYS A 203 8.19 -3.54 7.05
CA LYS A 203 8.54 -4.39 8.20
C LYS A 203 8.70 -3.56 9.49
N ILE A 204 9.45 -2.46 9.42
CA ILE A 204 9.67 -1.56 10.57
C ILE A 204 8.35 -0.93 11.04
N LEU A 205 7.48 -0.49 10.11
CA LEU A 205 6.17 0.06 10.46
C LEU A 205 5.30 -0.95 11.22
N ILE A 206 5.35 -2.22 10.85
CA ILE A 206 4.61 -3.31 11.51
C ILE A 206 5.17 -3.56 12.91
N GLU A 207 6.48 -3.75 13.03
CA GLU A 207 7.14 -4.09 14.29
C GLU A 207 6.99 -2.98 15.32
N LYS A 208 7.10 -1.71 14.88
CA LYS A 208 6.95 -0.53 15.74
C LYS A 208 5.51 -0.02 15.86
N LYS A 209 4.56 -0.56 15.09
CA LYS A 209 3.14 -0.14 15.03
C LYS A 209 2.99 1.38 14.88
N ILE A 210 3.71 1.96 13.91
CA ILE A 210 3.75 3.40 13.67
C ILE A 210 2.40 3.90 13.17
N GLU A 211 1.77 4.82 13.90
CA GLU A 211 0.44 5.36 13.58
C GLU A 211 0.46 6.63 12.73
N LYS A 212 1.58 7.38 12.74
CA LYS A 212 1.74 8.55 11.89
C LYS A 212 1.87 8.15 10.43
N PRO A 213 1.39 8.96 9.48
CA PRO A 213 1.74 8.77 8.08
C PRO A 213 3.27 8.83 7.91
N VAL A 214 3.80 7.95 7.06
CA VAL A 214 5.23 7.90 6.76
C VAL A 214 5.42 7.89 5.25
N ASN A 215 6.28 8.77 4.75
CA ASN A 215 6.73 8.77 3.38
C ASN A 215 7.79 7.66 3.18
N LEU A 216 7.52 6.75 2.27
CA LEU A 216 8.51 5.76 1.84
C LEU A 216 9.14 6.26 0.55
N SER A 217 10.27 6.93 0.69
CA SER A 217 11.02 7.60 -0.36
C SER A 217 12.51 7.38 -0.13
N SER A 218 13.34 7.65 -1.15
CA SER A 218 14.80 7.61 -0.99
C SER A 218 15.35 8.87 -0.30
N GLY A 219 14.63 9.98 -0.42
CA GLY A 219 15.10 11.30 0.01
C GLY A 219 16.23 11.86 -0.84
N LYS A 220 16.58 11.18 -1.94
CA LYS A 220 17.63 11.62 -2.88
C LYS A 220 16.99 12.36 -4.05
N LYS A 221 17.65 13.46 -4.45
CA LYS A 221 17.31 14.22 -5.65
C LYS A 221 17.93 13.58 -6.89
#